data_39731bf0879519370a8a82e511eb82d6
#
_entry.id   39731bf0879519370a8a82e511eb82d6
#
_cell.length_a   1.000
_cell.length_b   1.000
_cell.length_c   1.000
_cell.angle_alpha   90.00
_cell.angle_beta   90.00
_cell.angle_gamma   90.00
#
_symmetry.space_group_name_H-M   'P 1'
#
loop_
_entity.id
_entity.type
_entity.pdbx_description
1 polymer ?
#
loop_
_entity_poly.entity_id
_entity_poly.type
_entity_poly.pdbx_seq_one_letter_code
_entity_poly.pdbx_strand_id
1 'polypeptide(L)'
;MKKILIGFLAVTMLTLVGCHKDNNEKEDPIAERTVLIYMAAQNNLTYWSTSGYRYADEDLLEMKEAIANLGDNHLVVYVDKAKYAAARYDDYKPYLLHYRKGELRDSIPMDSTAIPCDPATMRTVIKKAFSEFPAKDYGLVLWGHATGWLIRTDTIASSAARKRAYGGTMYNGTNQGSGNVWMNIPTLAKVLKEVPHLKFIFADCCNMMCAENAYELKDVCDYFIGSPAEIPGPGAPYDIVVPAMMEKETFYQSICDYYADYYDEEVPMAAVKSSEMASLAAQTKTTLQTMDLPEYFTSTELKNQRLIYYLDHNLYDINHFFMTYATEAEYNSWKQAYDKAVVYKRMATRWDTMNLVNFRDFDVTEENFGGMSMFIPQEGLQRTDNQTIKKMGWYYAAGYNTIKW
;
A
#
# COMPACT_ATOMS: atom_id res chain seq x y z
N MET A 1 -87.46 -37.37 -36.00
CA MET A 1 -87.33 -35.96 -35.72
C MET A 1 -86.42 -35.78 -34.47
N LYS A 2 -85.18 -35.45 -34.66
CA LYS A 2 -84.16 -35.36 -33.57
C LYS A 2 -84.07 -33.90 -33.15
N LYS A 3 -84.30 -33.65 -31.89
CA LYS A 3 -84.10 -32.34 -31.27
C LYS A 3 -82.61 -32.21 -30.86
N ILE A 4 -81.96 -31.22 -31.38
CA ILE A 4 -80.57 -30.89 -31.02
C ILE A 4 -80.64 -29.89 -29.87
N LEU A 5 -80.01 -30.21 -28.74
CA LEU A 5 -79.86 -29.34 -27.54
C LEU A 5 -78.49 -28.64 -27.64
N ILE A 6 -78.50 -27.33 -27.76
CA ILE A 6 -77.31 -26.50 -27.77
C ILE A 6 -77.05 -26.07 -26.33
N GLY A 7 -75.99 -26.59 -25.73
CA GLY A 7 -75.55 -26.17 -24.43
C GLY A 7 -74.60 -24.94 -24.55
N PHE A 8 -74.96 -23.84 -23.91
CA PHE A 8 -74.12 -22.69 -23.74
C PHE A 8 -73.07 -22.92 -22.63
N LEU A 9 -71.84 -22.94 -23.01
CA LEU A 9 -70.70 -22.99 -22.05
C LEU A 9 -70.34 -21.57 -21.71
N ALA A 10 -70.64 -21.13 -20.51
CA ALA A 10 -70.17 -19.81 -19.97
C ALA A 10 -68.73 -19.96 -19.50
N VAL A 11 -67.80 -19.33 -20.21
CA VAL A 11 -66.43 -19.20 -19.79
C VAL A 11 -66.31 -17.98 -18.87
N THR A 12 -66.16 -18.23 -17.60
CA THR A 12 -65.81 -17.21 -16.60
C THR A 12 -64.29 -16.92 -16.72
N MET A 13 -63.92 -15.81 -17.31
CA MET A 13 -62.57 -15.24 -17.20
C MET A 13 -62.33 -14.75 -15.77
N LEU A 14 -61.55 -15.48 -15.00
CA LEU A 14 -60.89 -14.96 -13.80
C LEU A 14 -59.76 -14.02 -14.22
N THR A 15 -59.96 -12.73 -14.10
CA THR A 15 -58.88 -11.73 -14.15
C THR A 15 -58.05 -11.85 -12.87
N LEU A 16 -56.89 -12.51 -12.99
CA LEU A 16 -55.85 -12.41 -11.98
C LEU A 16 -55.32 -10.98 -12.02
N VAL A 17 -55.75 -10.15 -11.08
CA VAL A 17 -55.11 -8.91 -10.75
C VAL A 17 -53.82 -9.27 -10.06
N GLY A 18 -52.72 -9.38 -10.81
CA GLY A 18 -51.37 -9.43 -10.28
C GLY A 18 -51.08 -8.08 -9.68
N CYS A 19 -50.98 -8.00 -8.36
CA CYS A 19 -50.32 -6.89 -7.72
C CYS A 19 -48.85 -6.84 -8.22
N HIS A 20 -48.59 -6.01 -9.22
CA HIS A 20 -47.25 -5.51 -9.47
C HIS A 20 -46.91 -4.64 -8.26
N LYS A 21 -46.07 -5.17 -7.36
CA LYS A 21 -45.24 -4.29 -6.53
C LYS A 21 -44.34 -3.57 -7.51
N ASP A 22 -44.62 -2.31 -7.76
CA ASP A 22 -43.64 -1.39 -8.32
C ASP A 22 -42.49 -1.29 -7.32
N ASN A 23 -41.52 -2.21 -7.45
CA ASN A 23 -40.21 -2.05 -6.86
C ASN A 23 -39.47 -0.99 -7.70
N ASN A 24 -39.89 0.25 -7.58
CA ASN A 24 -39.05 1.41 -7.87
C ASN A 24 -38.04 1.59 -6.72
N GLU A 25 -37.28 0.54 -6.40
CA GLU A 25 -35.99 0.74 -5.75
C GLU A 25 -35.14 1.47 -6.81
N LYS A 26 -35.01 2.79 -6.65
CA LYS A 26 -34.00 3.54 -7.40
C LYS A 26 -32.68 2.82 -7.13
N GLU A 27 -32.10 2.28 -8.18
CA GLU A 27 -30.74 1.76 -8.09
C GLU A 27 -29.89 2.84 -7.41
N ASP A 28 -29.17 2.45 -6.37
CA ASP A 28 -28.25 3.39 -5.70
C ASP A 28 -27.28 3.93 -6.75
N PRO A 29 -27.02 5.23 -6.77
CA PRO A 29 -26.07 5.79 -7.72
C PRO A 29 -24.71 5.11 -7.57
N ILE A 30 -24.01 4.93 -8.70
CA ILE A 30 -22.65 4.40 -8.69
C ILE A 30 -21.80 5.27 -7.77
N ALA A 31 -21.11 4.67 -6.82
CA ALA A 31 -20.23 5.37 -5.89
C ALA A 31 -19.13 6.15 -6.62
N GLU A 32 -18.67 7.24 -6.06
CA GLU A 32 -17.53 7.96 -6.61
C GLU A 32 -16.26 7.13 -6.44
N ARG A 33 -16.07 6.51 -5.27
CA ARG A 33 -14.88 5.70 -4.96
C ARG A 33 -15.20 4.46 -4.14
N THR A 34 -14.49 3.37 -4.44
CA THR A 34 -14.35 2.21 -3.56
C THR A 34 -12.91 2.15 -3.07
N VAL A 35 -12.72 2.21 -1.76
CA VAL A 35 -11.42 2.00 -1.12
C VAL A 35 -11.39 0.59 -0.52
N LEU A 36 -10.41 -0.22 -0.93
CA LEU A 36 -10.11 -1.50 -0.32
C LEU A 36 -8.92 -1.35 0.62
N ILE A 37 -9.13 -1.58 1.91
CA ILE A 37 -8.05 -1.76 2.88
C ILE A 37 -7.72 -3.25 2.94
N TYR A 38 -6.51 -3.61 2.49
CA TYR A 38 -6.03 -4.99 2.44
C TYR A 38 -5.15 -5.27 3.65
N MET A 39 -5.74 -5.82 4.72
CA MET A 39 -5.04 -6.11 5.98
C MET A 39 -4.41 -7.51 5.95
N ALA A 40 -3.13 -7.57 5.59
CA ALA A 40 -2.32 -8.80 5.66
C ALA A 40 -1.85 -9.03 7.11
N ALA A 41 -2.80 -9.36 7.99
CA ALA A 41 -2.61 -9.37 9.46
C ALA A 41 -2.28 -10.76 10.04
N GLN A 42 -1.94 -11.77 9.22
CA GLN A 42 -1.46 -13.08 9.73
C GLN A 42 -0.03 -12.96 10.31
N ASN A 43 0.18 -12.02 11.23
CA ASN A 43 1.47 -11.73 11.84
C ASN A 43 1.30 -11.14 13.25
N ASN A 44 2.38 -10.63 13.85
CA ASN A 44 2.39 -10.06 15.19
C ASN A 44 1.62 -8.73 15.33
N LEU A 45 1.18 -8.08 14.24
CA LEU A 45 0.30 -6.90 14.31
C LEU A 45 -1.14 -7.28 14.75
N THR A 46 -1.54 -8.55 14.60
CA THR A 46 -2.78 -9.05 15.20
C THR A 46 -2.71 -9.06 16.73
N TYR A 47 -1.56 -9.43 17.28
CA TYR A 47 -1.33 -9.50 18.74
C TYR A 47 0.16 -9.39 19.07
N TRP A 48 0.54 -8.30 19.72
CA TRP A 48 1.90 -8.09 20.18
C TRP A 48 2.06 -8.66 21.59
N SER A 49 2.73 -9.79 21.72
CA SER A 49 2.77 -10.59 22.97
C SER A 49 3.42 -9.89 24.17
N THR A 50 4.34 -8.95 23.94
CA THR A 50 5.05 -8.22 25.01
C THR A 50 4.24 -7.09 25.61
N SER A 51 3.39 -6.42 24.84
CA SER A 51 2.57 -5.28 25.28
C SER A 51 1.08 -5.60 25.38
N GLY A 52 0.63 -6.69 24.73
CA GLY A 52 -0.79 -7.03 24.61
C GLY A 52 -1.54 -6.21 23.54
N TYR A 53 -0.86 -5.36 22.79
CA TYR A 53 -1.46 -4.54 21.73
C TYR A 53 -2.03 -5.42 20.61
N ARG A 54 -3.13 -4.95 20.01
CA ARG A 54 -3.90 -5.58 18.95
C ARG A 54 -4.15 -4.56 17.83
N TYR A 55 -3.11 -4.15 17.15
CA TYR A 55 -3.18 -3.08 16.16
C TYR A 55 -4.26 -3.32 15.10
N ALA A 56 -4.38 -4.54 14.56
CA ALA A 56 -5.44 -4.86 13.61
C ALA A 56 -6.86 -4.68 14.17
N ASP A 57 -7.09 -4.92 15.47
CA ASP A 57 -8.39 -4.72 16.11
C ASP A 57 -8.66 -3.24 16.38
N GLU A 58 -7.63 -2.49 16.77
CA GLU A 58 -7.69 -1.04 16.99
C GLU A 58 -8.03 -0.32 15.71
N ASP A 59 -7.32 -0.61 14.63
CA ASP A 59 -7.57 -0.01 13.30
C ASP A 59 -8.97 -0.33 12.76
N LEU A 60 -9.49 -1.56 13.00
CA LEU A 60 -10.86 -1.90 12.64
C LEU A 60 -11.90 -1.10 13.43
N LEU A 61 -11.61 -0.72 14.67
CA LEU A 61 -12.48 0.16 15.46
C LEU A 61 -12.46 1.59 14.91
N GLU A 62 -11.28 2.14 14.62
CA GLU A 62 -11.13 3.47 14.00
C GLU A 62 -11.83 3.52 12.63
N MET A 63 -11.66 2.51 11.78
CA MET A 63 -12.38 2.41 10.52
C MET A 63 -13.90 2.45 10.73
N LYS A 64 -14.40 1.78 11.78
CA LYS A 64 -15.82 1.78 12.12
C LYS A 64 -16.29 3.16 12.61
N GLU A 65 -15.46 3.93 13.28
CA GLU A 65 -15.77 5.31 13.66
C GLU A 65 -15.85 6.24 12.44
N ALA A 66 -15.02 6.00 11.44
CA ALA A 66 -14.97 6.78 10.20
C ALA A 66 -16.19 6.62 9.28
N ILE A 67 -16.95 5.52 9.39
CA ILE A 67 -18.00 5.17 8.40
C ILE A 67 -19.12 6.19 8.23
N ALA A 68 -19.38 7.00 9.26
CA ALA A 68 -20.38 8.05 9.19
C ALA A 68 -20.03 9.13 8.15
N ASN A 69 -18.76 9.27 7.80
CA ASN A 69 -18.22 10.30 6.91
C ASN A 69 -17.91 9.81 5.49
N LEU A 70 -18.31 8.58 5.12
CA LEU A 70 -18.03 8.00 3.80
C LEU A 70 -18.86 8.62 2.67
N GLY A 71 -19.96 9.28 2.96
CA GLY A 71 -20.94 9.69 1.95
C GLY A 71 -21.50 8.47 1.21
N ASP A 72 -21.58 8.54 -0.12
CA ASP A 72 -22.04 7.43 -0.98
C ASP A 72 -20.90 6.51 -1.43
N ASN A 73 -19.69 6.67 -0.89
CA ASN A 73 -18.53 5.85 -1.20
C ASN A 73 -18.60 4.49 -0.49
N HIS A 74 -17.79 3.54 -1.01
CA HIS A 74 -17.61 2.24 -0.39
C HIS A 74 -16.28 2.18 0.36
N LEU A 75 -16.32 1.75 1.62
CA LEU A 75 -15.16 1.24 2.32
C LEU A 75 -15.26 -0.28 2.38
N VAL A 76 -14.28 -0.96 1.84
CA VAL A 76 -14.17 -2.42 1.85
C VAL A 76 -12.91 -2.79 2.62
N VAL A 77 -13.01 -3.69 3.59
CA VAL A 77 -11.88 -4.12 4.40
C VAL A 77 -11.72 -5.63 4.28
N TYR A 78 -10.64 -6.07 3.67
CA TYR A 78 -10.18 -7.44 3.79
C TYR A 78 -9.32 -7.56 5.03
N VAL A 79 -9.73 -8.38 5.99
CA VAL A 79 -9.00 -8.64 7.22
C VAL A 79 -8.71 -10.12 7.37
N ASP A 80 -7.43 -10.48 7.52
CA ASP A 80 -6.98 -11.85 7.72
C ASP A 80 -5.96 -11.88 8.86
N LYS A 81 -6.44 -12.20 10.07
CA LYS A 81 -5.69 -12.12 11.33
C LYS A 81 -5.00 -13.44 11.68
N ALA A 82 -3.85 -13.34 12.34
CA ALA A 82 -3.19 -14.51 12.90
C ALA A 82 -3.96 -15.08 14.11
N LYS A 83 -4.00 -16.40 14.22
CA LYS A 83 -4.50 -17.08 15.41
C LYS A 83 -3.54 -16.89 16.57
N TYR A 84 -4.05 -16.47 17.72
CA TYR A 84 -3.31 -16.41 18.97
C TYR A 84 -4.11 -17.05 20.10
N ALA A 85 -3.41 -17.47 21.20
CA ALA A 85 -4.00 -18.33 22.24
C ALA A 85 -5.26 -17.74 22.94
N ALA A 86 -5.35 -16.41 23.01
CA ALA A 86 -6.49 -15.71 23.62
C ALA A 86 -7.62 -15.37 22.64
N ALA A 87 -7.43 -15.62 21.33
CA ALA A 87 -8.45 -15.31 20.34
C ALA A 87 -9.60 -16.33 20.40
N ARG A 88 -10.84 -15.83 20.27
CA ARG A 88 -11.99 -16.68 20.00
C ARG A 88 -11.89 -17.25 18.59
N TYR A 89 -12.57 -18.36 18.31
CA TYR A 89 -12.50 -19.03 17.01
C TYR A 89 -12.81 -18.11 15.81
N ASP A 90 -13.74 -17.19 15.96
CA ASP A 90 -14.14 -16.29 14.89
C ASP A 90 -13.25 -15.05 14.74
N ASP A 91 -12.42 -14.72 15.71
CA ASP A 91 -11.58 -13.51 15.70
C ASP A 91 -10.46 -13.54 14.66
N TYR A 92 -10.09 -14.72 14.15
CA TYR A 92 -9.02 -14.91 13.18
C TYR A 92 -9.50 -15.47 11.82
N LYS A 93 -10.82 -15.61 11.63
CA LYS A 93 -11.35 -15.95 10.30
C LYS A 93 -11.20 -14.75 9.36
N PRO A 94 -10.81 -14.96 8.11
CA PRO A 94 -10.76 -13.87 7.14
C PRO A 94 -12.15 -13.48 6.69
N TYR A 95 -12.37 -12.16 6.58
CA TYR A 95 -13.60 -11.56 6.10
C TYR A 95 -13.31 -10.43 5.12
N LEU A 96 -14.25 -10.21 4.21
CA LEU A 96 -14.39 -8.99 3.43
C LEU A 96 -15.59 -8.23 4.02
N LEU A 97 -15.31 -7.14 4.73
CA LEU A 97 -16.30 -6.27 5.36
C LEU A 97 -16.60 -5.12 4.40
N HIS A 98 -17.88 -4.81 4.19
CA HIS A 98 -18.30 -3.70 3.36
C HIS A 98 -19.11 -2.71 4.16
N TYR A 99 -18.66 -1.44 4.15
CA TYR A 99 -19.30 -0.31 4.81
C TYR A 99 -19.75 0.71 3.76
N ARG A 100 -20.97 1.24 3.94
CA ARG A 100 -21.53 2.33 3.13
C ARG A 100 -22.59 3.07 3.90
N LYS A 101 -22.70 4.39 3.73
CA LYS A 101 -23.73 5.23 4.36
C LYS A 101 -23.84 5.05 5.87
N GLY A 102 -22.68 4.96 6.55
CA GLY A 102 -22.62 4.86 8.01
C GLY A 102 -22.92 3.47 8.59
N GLU A 103 -23.03 2.43 7.79
CA GLU A 103 -23.39 1.08 8.24
C GLU A 103 -22.50 0.00 7.65
N LEU A 104 -22.33 -1.09 8.41
CA LEU A 104 -21.84 -2.36 7.88
C LEU A 104 -22.96 -2.99 7.05
N ARG A 105 -22.75 -3.11 5.74
CA ARG A 105 -23.73 -3.67 4.79
C ARG A 105 -23.55 -5.16 4.61
N ASP A 106 -22.28 -5.60 4.48
CA ASP A 106 -21.95 -7.00 4.20
C ASP A 106 -20.74 -7.43 5.03
N SER A 107 -20.74 -8.71 5.42
CA SER A 107 -19.63 -9.41 6.03
C SER A 107 -19.48 -10.77 5.34
N ILE A 108 -18.58 -10.83 4.37
CA ILE A 108 -18.41 -11.98 3.48
C ILE A 108 -17.25 -12.84 3.97
N PRO A 109 -17.49 -14.08 4.42
CA PRO A 109 -16.41 -14.99 4.80
C PRO A 109 -15.48 -15.26 3.62
N MET A 110 -14.18 -15.27 3.90
CA MET A 110 -13.14 -15.59 2.92
C MET A 110 -12.49 -16.93 3.26
N ASP A 111 -11.66 -17.45 2.35
CA ASP A 111 -10.97 -18.72 2.55
C ASP A 111 -9.97 -18.65 3.70
N SER A 112 -10.23 -19.40 4.76
CA SER A 112 -9.39 -19.47 5.97
C SER A 112 -8.08 -20.25 5.78
N THR A 113 -7.87 -20.86 4.61
CA THR A 113 -6.62 -21.55 4.25
C THR A 113 -5.73 -20.68 3.37
N ALA A 114 -6.24 -19.54 2.90
CA ALA A 114 -5.51 -18.63 2.06
C ALA A 114 -4.39 -17.91 2.83
N ILE A 115 -3.35 -17.53 2.12
CA ILE A 115 -2.23 -16.74 2.63
C ILE A 115 -2.38 -15.33 2.07
N PRO A 116 -2.53 -14.28 2.90
CA PRO A 116 -2.79 -12.92 2.40
C PRO A 116 -1.69 -12.40 1.45
N CYS A 117 -0.43 -12.79 1.64
CA CYS A 117 0.67 -12.39 0.76
C CYS A 117 0.81 -13.29 -0.49
N ASP A 118 -0.07 -14.27 -0.69
CA ASP A 118 -0.06 -15.05 -1.93
C ASP A 118 -0.66 -14.23 -3.08
N PRO A 119 0.01 -14.17 -4.26
CA PRO A 119 -0.46 -13.40 -5.40
C PRO A 119 -1.87 -13.79 -5.89
N ALA A 120 -2.22 -15.08 -5.83
CA ALA A 120 -3.55 -15.54 -6.24
C ALA A 120 -4.63 -15.13 -5.25
N THR A 121 -4.33 -15.19 -3.95
CA THR A 121 -5.22 -14.70 -2.88
C THR A 121 -5.50 -13.21 -3.05
N MET A 122 -4.46 -12.39 -3.15
CA MET A 122 -4.60 -10.94 -3.29
C MET A 122 -5.42 -10.57 -4.53
N ARG A 123 -5.11 -11.19 -5.68
CA ARG A 123 -5.87 -10.98 -6.91
C ARG A 123 -7.35 -11.32 -6.74
N THR A 124 -7.65 -12.44 -6.11
CA THR A 124 -9.03 -12.89 -5.88
C THR A 124 -9.80 -11.93 -5.00
N VAL A 125 -9.18 -11.48 -3.90
CA VAL A 125 -9.80 -10.53 -2.97
C VAL A 125 -10.06 -9.19 -3.65
N ILE A 126 -9.08 -8.62 -4.35
CA ILE A 126 -9.24 -7.32 -5.02
C ILE A 126 -10.31 -7.39 -6.11
N LYS A 127 -10.27 -8.43 -6.96
CA LYS A 127 -11.29 -8.63 -8.00
C LYS A 127 -12.68 -8.77 -7.40
N LYS A 128 -12.82 -9.54 -6.32
CA LYS A 128 -14.10 -9.70 -5.62
C LYS A 128 -14.60 -8.36 -5.08
N ALA A 129 -13.75 -7.62 -4.34
CA ALA A 129 -14.13 -6.34 -3.76
C ALA A 129 -14.61 -5.34 -4.81
N PHE A 130 -13.86 -5.16 -5.91
CA PHE A 130 -14.20 -4.16 -6.93
C PHE A 130 -15.34 -4.60 -7.88
N SER A 131 -15.57 -5.91 -8.03
CA SER A 131 -16.72 -6.40 -8.81
C SER A 131 -18.04 -6.35 -8.02
N GLU A 132 -18.00 -6.57 -6.72
CA GLU A 132 -19.19 -6.52 -5.86
C GLU A 132 -19.57 -5.08 -5.45
N PHE A 133 -18.56 -4.21 -5.35
CA PHE A 133 -18.75 -2.82 -4.92
C PHE A 133 -18.16 -1.84 -5.96
N PRO A 134 -18.77 -1.76 -7.15
CA PRO A 134 -18.26 -0.95 -8.25
C PRO A 134 -18.37 0.55 -7.96
N ALA A 135 -17.37 1.32 -8.40
CA ALA A 135 -17.30 2.77 -8.32
C ALA A 135 -16.64 3.37 -9.56
N LYS A 136 -16.61 4.71 -9.64
CA LYS A 136 -15.94 5.42 -10.74
C LYS A 136 -14.42 5.29 -10.66
N ASP A 137 -13.87 5.27 -9.46
CA ASP A 137 -12.45 5.02 -9.21
C ASP A 137 -12.21 4.13 -7.97
N TYR A 138 -10.98 3.64 -7.83
CA TYR A 138 -10.62 2.67 -6.80
C TYR A 138 -9.35 3.10 -6.06
N GLY A 139 -9.38 3.00 -4.72
CA GLY A 139 -8.21 3.12 -3.86
C GLY A 139 -7.83 1.76 -3.25
N LEU A 140 -6.54 1.55 -3.05
CA LEU A 140 -6.02 0.38 -2.35
C LEU A 140 -5.11 0.82 -1.21
N VAL A 141 -5.38 0.33 0.00
CA VAL A 141 -4.46 0.45 1.14
C VAL A 141 -3.76 -0.88 1.34
N LEU A 142 -2.44 -0.84 1.39
CA LEU A 142 -1.59 -1.98 1.75
C LEU A 142 -1.25 -1.86 3.23
N TRP A 143 -1.93 -2.65 4.05
CA TRP A 143 -1.73 -2.66 5.50
C TRP A 143 -0.89 -3.87 5.94
N GLY A 144 0.14 -3.63 6.74
CA GLY A 144 0.96 -4.71 7.30
C GLY A 144 2.45 -4.40 7.35
N HIS A 145 3.27 -5.44 7.46
CA HIS A 145 4.72 -5.27 7.42
C HIS A 145 5.25 -5.03 6.00
N ALA A 146 6.27 -4.18 5.89
CA ALA A 146 7.05 -4.03 4.67
C ALA A 146 8.50 -3.60 4.95
N THR A 147 9.35 -3.64 3.94
CA THR A 147 10.76 -3.19 4.01
C THR A 147 11.23 -2.63 2.67
N GLY A 148 10.37 -1.85 2.02
CA GLY A 148 10.70 -1.22 0.75
C GLY A 148 10.86 -2.25 -0.38
N TRP A 149 11.83 -2.03 -1.24
CA TRP A 149 12.08 -2.81 -2.46
C TRP A 149 12.80 -4.14 -2.23
N LEU A 150 13.28 -4.42 -1.04
CA LEU A 150 14.13 -5.59 -0.77
C LEU A 150 13.49 -6.89 -1.27
N ILE A 151 14.06 -7.46 -2.32
CA ILE A 151 13.55 -8.69 -2.95
C ILE A 151 14.00 -9.92 -2.18
N ARG A 152 13.08 -10.87 -2.06
CA ARG A 152 13.34 -12.21 -1.55
C ARG A 152 13.12 -13.27 -2.59
N THR A 153 13.68 -14.44 -2.32
CA THR A 153 13.24 -15.65 -3.01
C THR A 153 11.80 -15.91 -2.67
N ASP A 154 10.93 -15.99 -3.67
CA ASP A 154 9.50 -16.34 -3.57
C ASP A 154 9.31 -17.81 -3.14
N THR A 155 10.07 -18.28 -2.15
CA THR A 155 9.99 -19.65 -1.68
C THR A 155 9.46 -19.72 -0.27
N ILE A 156 8.41 -20.51 -0.12
CA ILE A 156 7.81 -20.98 1.14
C ILE A 156 8.82 -21.71 2.05
N ALA A 157 10.09 -21.71 1.76
CA ALA A 157 11.10 -22.47 2.47
C ALA A 157 12.36 -21.66 2.74
N SER A 158 12.52 -21.24 3.95
CA SER A 158 13.70 -21.37 4.82
C SER A 158 13.72 -20.35 5.95
N SER A 159 13.89 -20.87 7.15
CA SER A 159 13.83 -20.19 8.45
C SER A 159 15.02 -19.27 8.78
N ALA A 160 15.78 -18.80 7.82
CA ALA A 160 17.09 -18.24 8.13
C ALA A 160 17.46 -16.95 7.38
N ALA A 161 16.59 -16.00 7.12
CA ALA A 161 17.05 -14.66 6.78
C ALA A 161 15.94 -13.60 6.79
N ARG A 162 16.16 -12.55 7.55
CA ARG A 162 15.28 -11.39 7.79
C ARG A 162 15.37 -10.37 6.66
N LYS A 163 14.83 -10.61 5.46
CA LYS A 163 14.71 -9.57 4.42
C LYS A 163 13.32 -9.66 3.79
N ARG A 164 12.64 -8.56 3.51
CA ARG A 164 11.18 -8.49 3.48
C ARG A 164 10.70 -7.54 2.38
N ALA A 165 9.60 -7.84 1.69
CA ALA A 165 8.94 -7.01 0.71
C ALA A 165 7.64 -6.45 1.30
N TYR A 166 6.48 -7.05 1.02
CA TYR A 166 5.20 -6.66 1.59
C TYR A 166 4.52 -7.84 2.27
N GLY A 167 3.85 -7.57 3.39
CA GLY A 167 2.82 -8.41 3.98
C GLY A 167 3.23 -9.40 5.05
N GLY A 168 4.49 -9.76 5.21
CA GLY A 168 5.00 -10.62 6.29
C GLY A 168 4.03 -11.57 6.96
N THR A 169 3.59 -12.62 6.29
CA THR A 169 2.59 -13.57 6.80
C THR A 169 3.25 -14.76 7.47
N MET A 170 2.71 -15.21 8.60
CA MET A 170 3.13 -16.44 9.26
C MET A 170 2.54 -17.65 8.55
N TYR A 171 3.39 -18.60 8.18
CA TYR A 171 2.95 -19.89 7.63
C TYR A 171 2.31 -20.73 8.73
N ASN A 172 1.13 -21.32 8.47
CA ASN A 172 0.34 -22.15 9.39
C ASN A 172 -0.23 -21.49 10.66
N GLY A 173 -0.37 -20.17 10.70
CA GLY A 173 -1.07 -19.51 11.82
C GLY A 173 -0.41 -19.68 13.18
N THR A 174 0.87 -20.02 13.25
CA THR A 174 1.62 -20.14 14.50
C THR A 174 2.29 -18.82 14.83
N ASN A 175 2.06 -18.32 16.05
CA ASN A 175 2.58 -17.06 16.60
C ASN A 175 4.11 -17.02 16.79
N GLN A 176 4.91 -17.48 15.85
CA GLN A 176 6.36 -17.50 16.00
C GLN A 176 7.04 -16.63 14.94
N GLY A 177 7.27 -15.38 15.30
CA GLY A 177 8.16 -14.48 14.58
C GLY A 177 7.50 -13.66 13.47
N SER A 178 8.26 -12.76 12.90
CA SER A 178 7.92 -12.02 11.68
C SER A 178 7.77 -12.99 10.51
N GLY A 179 6.63 -12.93 9.85
CA GLY A 179 6.15 -13.84 8.81
C GLY A 179 7.19 -14.37 7.83
N ASN A 180 6.95 -15.60 7.40
CA ASN A 180 7.84 -16.34 6.52
C ASN A 180 7.49 -16.19 5.03
N VAL A 181 6.31 -15.63 4.72
CA VAL A 181 5.82 -15.44 3.35
C VAL A 181 5.62 -13.95 3.08
N TRP A 182 6.17 -13.50 1.96
CA TRP A 182 6.16 -12.11 1.54
C TRP A 182 5.91 -12.02 0.04
N MET A 183 5.29 -10.93 -0.39
CA MET A 183 5.14 -10.63 -1.80
C MET A 183 6.18 -9.59 -2.23
N ASN A 184 7.00 -9.91 -3.23
CA ASN A 184 7.94 -8.95 -3.82
C ASN A 184 7.18 -7.88 -4.63
N ILE A 185 7.69 -6.66 -4.65
CA ILE A 185 7.01 -5.55 -5.33
C ILE A 185 6.81 -5.79 -6.84
N PRO A 186 7.76 -6.36 -7.59
CA PRO A 186 7.49 -6.72 -9.00
C PRO A 186 6.37 -7.77 -9.17
N THR A 187 6.16 -8.63 -8.17
CA THR A 187 5.04 -9.59 -8.15
C THR A 187 3.74 -8.87 -7.83
N LEU A 188 3.74 -7.96 -6.84
CA LEU A 188 2.60 -7.10 -6.52
C LEU A 188 2.15 -6.29 -7.76
N ALA A 189 3.09 -5.66 -8.46
CA ALA A 189 2.80 -4.91 -9.68
C ALA A 189 2.13 -5.80 -10.75
N LYS A 190 2.56 -7.06 -10.90
CA LYS A 190 1.91 -8.02 -11.82
C LYS A 190 0.47 -8.34 -11.40
N VAL A 191 0.23 -8.56 -10.11
CA VAL A 191 -1.13 -8.79 -9.58
C VAL A 191 -2.02 -7.58 -9.88
N LEU A 192 -1.53 -6.38 -9.63
CA LEU A 192 -2.30 -5.14 -9.79
C LEU A 192 -2.56 -4.79 -11.27
N LYS A 193 -1.76 -5.28 -12.22
CA LYS A 193 -2.07 -5.16 -13.66
C LYS A 193 -3.27 -5.98 -14.11
N GLU A 194 -3.72 -6.93 -13.31
CA GLU A 194 -4.87 -7.80 -13.61
C GLU A 194 -6.19 -7.32 -12.99
N VAL A 195 -6.18 -6.19 -12.27
CA VAL A 195 -7.34 -5.57 -11.62
C VAL A 195 -7.59 -4.18 -12.22
N PRO A 196 -8.75 -3.52 -11.96
CA PRO A 196 -8.97 -2.15 -12.41
C PRO A 196 -7.85 -1.20 -11.99
N HIS A 197 -7.53 -0.23 -12.85
CA HIS A 197 -6.55 0.80 -12.53
C HIS A 197 -6.95 1.56 -11.26
N LEU A 198 -5.97 1.84 -10.39
CA LEU A 198 -6.21 2.44 -9.10
C LEU A 198 -6.02 3.96 -9.16
N LYS A 199 -6.89 4.70 -8.50
CA LYS A 199 -6.68 6.13 -8.26
C LYS A 199 -5.46 6.35 -7.37
N PHE A 200 -5.33 5.52 -6.34
CA PHE A 200 -4.15 5.54 -5.49
C PHE A 200 -3.84 4.16 -4.88
N ILE A 201 -2.57 3.99 -4.52
CA ILE A 201 -2.12 3.00 -3.54
C ILE A 201 -1.58 3.79 -2.35
N PHE A 202 -2.14 3.55 -1.17
CA PHE A 202 -1.58 4.02 0.09
C PHE A 202 -0.93 2.85 0.81
N ALA A 203 0.39 2.95 1.02
CA ALA A 203 1.17 1.95 1.72
C ALA A 203 1.28 2.32 3.20
N ASP A 204 0.35 1.80 4.02
CA ASP A 204 0.41 1.86 5.47
C ASP A 204 1.30 0.73 5.98
N CYS A 205 2.56 0.84 5.65
CA CYS A 205 3.62 -0.11 5.99
C CYS A 205 5.02 0.51 5.77
N CYS A 206 6.01 -0.02 6.50
CA CYS A 206 7.34 0.54 6.60
C CYS A 206 8.09 0.67 5.26
N ASN A 207 8.83 1.76 5.06
CA ASN A 207 9.83 1.95 4.00
C ASN A 207 9.30 1.81 2.56
N MET A 208 8.00 1.96 2.34
CA MET A 208 7.44 1.71 1.02
C MET A 208 7.67 2.87 0.04
N MET A 209 7.85 4.11 0.51
CA MET A 209 8.13 5.25 -0.36
C MET A 209 9.60 5.29 -0.76
N CYS A 210 9.96 4.39 -1.68
CA CYS A 210 11.25 4.39 -2.36
C CYS A 210 11.07 4.43 -3.88
N ALA A 211 12.05 4.96 -4.58
CA ALA A 211 12.02 5.16 -6.03
C ALA A 211 11.79 3.85 -6.78
N GLU A 212 12.35 2.76 -6.28
CA GLU A 212 12.21 1.42 -6.81
C GLU A 212 10.76 0.97 -6.82
N ASN A 213 10.06 1.10 -5.68
CA ASN A 213 8.66 0.70 -5.55
C ASN A 213 7.74 1.61 -6.36
N ALA A 214 7.95 2.93 -6.28
CA ALA A 214 7.16 3.90 -7.03
C ALA A 214 7.27 3.65 -8.54
N TYR A 215 8.46 3.27 -9.03
CA TYR A 215 8.67 2.93 -10.43
C TYR A 215 7.96 1.61 -10.83
N GLU A 216 8.04 0.56 -10.00
CA GLU A 216 7.37 -0.71 -10.29
C GLU A 216 5.84 -0.55 -10.34
N LEU A 217 5.28 0.31 -9.48
CA LEU A 217 3.84 0.50 -9.34
C LEU A 217 3.27 1.60 -10.28
N LYS A 218 4.12 2.30 -11.03
CA LYS A 218 3.73 3.48 -11.86
C LYS A 218 2.61 3.22 -12.88
N ASP A 219 2.49 1.99 -13.37
CA ASP A 219 1.52 1.65 -14.42
C ASP A 219 0.18 1.16 -13.86
N VAL A 220 0.03 1.06 -12.54
CA VAL A 220 -1.15 0.46 -11.89
C VAL A 220 -1.95 1.44 -11.03
N CYS A 221 -1.41 2.62 -10.73
CA CYS A 221 -2.11 3.67 -10.00
C CYS A 221 -1.75 5.07 -10.49
N ASP A 222 -2.60 6.08 -10.20
CA ASP A 222 -2.30 7.49 -10.47
C ASP A 222 -1.36 8.06 -9.42
N TYR A 223 -1.54 7.67 -8.15
CA TYR A 223 -0.73 8.15 -7.02
C TYR A 223 -0.26 6.99 -6.15
N PHE A 224 0.99 7.06 -5.73
CA PHE A 224 1.56 6.19 -4.71
C PHE A 224 1.89 7.03 -3.47
N ILE A 225 1.38 6.61 -2.30
CA ILE A 225 1.44 7.36 -1.03
C ILE A 225 2.05 6.45 0.03
N GLY A 226 2.93 6.98 0.88
CA GLY A 226 3.51 6.21 1.98
C GLY A 226 4.68 6.90 2.66
N SER A 227 5.32 6.19 3.58
CA SER A 227 6.51 6.64 4.29
C SER A 227 7.79 6.06 3.68
N PRO A 228 8.87 6.86 3.53
CA PRO A 228 10.20 6.35 3.22
C PRO A 228 10.87 5.65 4.42
N ALA A 229 10.38 5.90 5.66
CA ALA A 229 10.88 5.36 6.91
C ALA A 229 10.05 4.20 7.46
N GLU A 230 10.51 3.60 8.56
CA GLU A 230 9.65 2.73 9.38
C GLU A 230 8.51 3.56 9.98
N ILE A 231 7.34 2.94 10.11
CA ILE A 231 6.16 3.55 10.72
C ILE A 231 5.81 2.87 12.05
N PRO A 232 5.18 3.58 12.99
CA PRO A 232 4.70 2.99 14.24
C PRO A 232 3.73 1.82 14.03
N GLY A 233 3.67 0.92 14.99
CA GLY A 233 2.81 -0.27 14.93
C GLY A 233 1.31 0.01 14.76
N PRO A 234 0.74 1.07 15.38
CA PRO A 234 -0.65 1.45 15.14
C PRO A 234 -0.98 1.89 13.69
N GLY A 235 0.01 2.29 12.89
CA GLY A 235 -0.25 2.67 11.50
C GLY A 235 -1.00 3.99 11.35
N ALA A 236 -1.84 4.08 10.32
CA ALA A 236 -2.64 5.27 10.03
C ALA A 236 -3.76 5.47 11.06
N PRO A 237 -4.07 6.71 11.47
CA PRO A 237 -5.27 7.02 12.27
C PRO A 237 -6.52 6.93 11.36
N TYR A 238 -7.10 5.73 11.25
CA TYR A 238 -8.13 5.41 10.27
C TYR A 238 -9.45 6.16 10.48
N ASP A 239 -9.73 6.65 11.68
CA ASP A 239 -10.90 7.47 11.97
C ASP A 239 -10.91 8.79 11.17
N ILE A 240 -9.74 9.38 10.90
CA ILE A 240 -9.58 10.61 10.13
C ILE A 240 -9.04 10.37 8.71
N VAL A 241 -8.21 9.34 8.50
CA VAL A 241 -7.60 9.07 7.19
C VAL A 241 -8.60 8.42 6.22
N VAL A 242 -9.55 7.61 6.70
CA VAL A 242 -10.58 7.01 5.82
C VAL A 242 -11.46 8.07 5.15
N PRO A 243 -12.00 9.09 5.85
CA PRO A 243 -12.69 10.19 5.18
C PRO A 243 -11.82 10.93 4.16
N ALA A 244 -10.53 11.17 4.47
CA ALA A 244 -9.58 11.79 3.55
C ALA A 244 -9.41 10.99 2.25
N MET A 245 -9.39 9.66 2.32
CA MET A 245 -9.32 8.79 1.15
C MET A 245 -10.50 8.97 0.18
N MET A 246 -11.63 9.51 0.65
CA MET A 246 -12.84 9.74 -0.16
C MET A 246 -12.86 11.11 -0.84
N GLU A 247 -11.92 11.98 -0.53
CA GLU A 247 -11.78 13.29 -1.19
C GLU A 247 -11.42 13.11 -2.68
N LYS A 248 -11.89 14.03 -3.52
CA LYS A 248 -11.68 13.92 -4.98
C LYS A 248 -10.25 14.27 -5.40
N GLU A 249 -9.78 15.44 -4.96
CA GLU A 249 -8.55 16.06 -5.49
C GLU A 249 -7.40 16.03 -4.47
N THR A 250 -7.72 16.29 -3.20
CA THR A 250 -6.72 16.54 -2.14
C THR A 250 -6.40 15.32 -1.29
N PHE A 251 -7.02 14.18 -1.56
CA PHE A 251 -6.90 12.96 -0.75
C PHE A 251 -5.44 12.60 -0.41
N TYR A 252 -4.51 12.74 -1.35
CA TYR A 252 -3.10 12.38 -1.10
C TYR A 252 -2.40 13.35 -0.15
N GLN A 253 -2.78 14.63 -0.18
CA GLN A 253 -2.31 15.64 0.77
C GLN A 253 -2.89 15.37 2.15
N SER A 254 -4.20 15.23 2.24
CA SER A 254 -4.91 14.99 3.49
C SER A 254 -4.45 13.70 4.19
N ILE A 255 -4.20 12.61 3.44
CA ILE A 255 -3.62 11.39 4.00
C ILE A 255 -2.25 11.66 4.62
N CYS A 256 -1.35 12.35 3.89
CA CYS A 256 -0.02 12.66 4.40
C CYS A 256 -0.07 13.59 5.62
N ASP A 257 -0.95 14.61 5.59
CA ASP A 257 -1.09 15.58 6.67
C ASP A 257 -1.60 14.92 7.96
N TYR A 258 -2.72 14.20 7.88
CA TYR A 258 -3.29 13.55 9.05
C TYR A 258 -2.35 12.49 9.66
N TYR A 259 -1.62 11.77 8.82
CA TYR A 259 -0.65 10.80 9.30
C TYR A 259 0.51 11.48 10.04
N ALA A 260 1.12 12.49 9.44
CA ALA A 260 2.25 13.21 10.02
C ALA A 260 1.85 13.98 11.28
N ASP A 261 0.69 14.65 11.28
CA ASP A 261 0.17 15.39 12.42
C ASP A 261 -0.17 14.49 13.62
N TYR A 262 -0.70 13.28 13.36
CA TYR A 262 -1.02 12.30 14.41
C TYR A 262 0.23 11.84 15.19
N TYR A 263 1.37 11.75 14.53
CA TYR A 263 2.64 11.35 15.13
C TYR A 263 3.58 12.52 15.45
N ASP A 264 3.05 13.74 15.66
CA ASP A 264 3.84 14.93 15.99
C ASP A 264 5.06 15.13 15.05
N GLU A 265 4.86 14.86 13.75
CA GLU A 265 5.90 14.94 12.72
C GLU A 265 7.10 13.97 12.93
N GLU A 266 6.90 12.87 13.64
CA GLU A 266 7.90 11.78 13.74
C GLU A 266 7.82 10.77 12.58
N VAL A 267 6.83 10.88 11.69
CA VAL A 267 6.68 10.01 10.51
C VAL A 267 6.71 10.85 9.23
N PRO A 268 7.80 10.75 8.46
CA PRO A 268 7.85 11.42 7.17
C PRO A 268 6.90 10.74 6.17
N MET A 269 6.15 11.54 5.41
CA MET A 269 5.20 11.04 4.43
C MET A 269 5.43 11.69 3.07
N ALA A 270 5.11 10.97 1.99
CA ALA A 270 5.10 11.56 0.66
C ALA A 270 4.06 10.92 -0.27
N ALA A 271 3.71 11.68 -1.30
CA ALA A 271 2.87 11.25 -2.40
C ALA A 271 3.57 11.47 -3.73
N VAL A 272 3.58 10.42 -4.54
CA VAL A 272 4.19 10.40 -5.87
C VAL A 272 3.11 10.30 -6.93
N LYS A 273 3.21 11.14 -7.96
CA LYS A 273 2.41 11.03 -9.18
C LYS A 273 3.03 10.01 -10.13
N SER A 274 2.39 8.88 -10.27
CA SER A 274 2.93 7.70 -10.95
C SER A 274 3.31 7.94 -12.42
N SER A 275 2.55 8.78 -13.14
CA SER A 275 2.82 9.12 -14.53
C SER A 275 4.17 9.83 -14.76
N GLU A 276 4.74 10.45 -13.73
CA GLU A 276 6.01 11.18 -13.81
C GLU A 276 7.23 10.30 -13.51
N MET A 277 7.03 9.07 -12.99
CA MET A 277 8.13 8.21 -12.57
C MET A 277 9.04 7.75 -13.72
N ALA A 278 8.50 7.59 -14.92
CA ALA A 278 9.32 7.25 -16.08
C ALA A 278 10.24 8.41 -16.48
N SER A 279 9.74 9.65 -16.42
CA SER A 279 10.53 10.86 -16.67
C SER A 279 11.60 11.07 -15.61
N LEU A 280 11.26 10.86 -14.34
CA LEU A 280 12.23 10.92 -13.24
C LEU A 280 13.33 9.88 -13.43
N ALA A 281 12.99 8.64 -13.77
CA ALA A 281 13.99 7.59 -14.01
C ALA A 281 14.93 7.95 -15.16
N ALA A 282 14.40 8.46 -16.28
CA ALA A 282 15.21 8.89 -17.42
C ALA A 282 16.14 10.05 -17.07
N GLN A 283 15.66 11.03 -16.31
CA GLN A 283 16.48 12.15 -15.86
C GLN A 283 17.54 11.69 -14.85
N THR A 284 17.18 10.78 -13.93
CA THR A 284 18.12 10.17 -12.98
C THR A 284 19.25 9.47 -13.74
N LYS A 285 18.93 8.69 -14.78
CA LYS A 285 19.94 8.07 -15.64
C LYS A 285 20.87 9.09 -16.27
N THR A 286 20.34 10.15 -16.86
CA THR A 286 21.12 11.20 -17.51
C THR A 286 22.08 11.85 -16.50
N THR A 287 21.59 12.17 -15.31
CA THR A 287 22.40 12.81 -14.27
C THR A 287 23.47 11.87 -13.71
N LEU A 288 23.12 10.61 -13.39
CA LEU A 288 24.10 9.64 -12.88
C LEU A 288 25.23 9.37 -13.87
N GLN A 289 24.98 9.43 -15.19
CA GLN A 289 26.00 9.20 -16.21
C GLN A 289 27.03 10.35 -16.32
N THR A 290 26.73 11.52 -15.81
CA THR A 290 27.65 12.68 -15.82
C THR A 290 28.38 12.85 -14.50
N MET A 291 27.86 12.26 -13.41
CA MET A 291 28.44 12.34 -12.07
C MET A 291 29.68 11.44 -11.96
N ASP A 292 30.69 11.90 -11.24
CA ASP A 292 31.87 11.10 -10.87
C ASP A 292 31.59 10.33 -9.57
N LEU A 293 31.03 9.12 -9.72
CA LEU A 293 30.63 8.29 -8.60
C LEU A 293 31.50 7.03 -8.49
N PRO A 294 31.80 6.56 -7.25
CA PRO A 294 32.48 5.30 -7.04
C PRO A 294 31.58 4.11 -7.47
N GLU A 295 32.17 2.97 -7.78
CA GLU A 295 31.43 1.72 -8.04
C GLU A 295 30.59 1.30 -6.83
N TYR A 296 31.13 1.47 -5.64
CA TYR A 296 30.48 1.24 -4.35
C TYR A 296 30.88 2.36 -3.37
N PHE A 297 29.93 2.86 -2.64
CA PHE A 297 30.21 3.72 -1.52
C PHE A 297 30.65 2.92 -0.30
N THR A 298 31.57 3.44 0.48
CA THR A 298 31.79 2.92 1.82
C THR A 298 30.76 3.53 2.78
N SER A 299 30.38 2.76 3.82
CA SER A 299 29.48 3.32 4.86
C SER A 299 30.10 4.52 5.58
N THR A 300 31.43 4.63 5.61
CA THR A 300 32.14 5.77 6.18
C THR A 300 31.95 7.04 5.34
N GLU A 301 32.03 6.94 4.02
CA GLU A 301 31.83 8.09 3.11
C GLU A 301 30.40 8.62 3.26
N LEU A 302 29.39 7.75 3.20
CA LEU A 302 27.98 8.16 3.32
C LEU A 302 27.66 8.79 4.69
N LYS A 303 28.27 8.28 5.78
CA LYS A 303 28.15 8.85 7.12
C LYS A 303 28.83 10.23 7.22
N ASN A 304 30.01 10.38 6.63
CA ASN A 304 30.75 11.64 6.66
C ASN A 304 29.99 12.76 5.92
N GLN A 305 29.22 12.43 4.89
CA GLN A 305 28.34 13.37 4.18
C GLN A 305 27.03 13.66 4.93
N ARG A 306 26.76 12.99 6.06
CA ARG A 306 25.53 13.14 6.85
C ARG A 306 24.26 12.99 6.05
N LEU A 307 24.26 12.11 5.03
CA LEU A 307 23.08 11.88 4.24
C LEU A 307 21.90 11.41 5.11
N ILE A 308 20.74 11.93 4.82
CA ILE A 308 19.48 11.43 5.36
C ILE A 308 19.29 9.99 4.89
N TYR A 309 18.99 9.06 5.81
CA TYR A 309 18.68 7.66 5.51
C TYR A 309 17.48 7.18 6.32
N TYR A 310 16.77 6.18 5.80
CA TYR A 310 15.51 5.71 6.36
C TYR A 310 15.56 4.28 6.88
N LEU A 311 16.35 3.42 6.31
CA LEU A 311 16.56 2.05 6.76
C LEU A 311 18.06 1.75 6.80
N ASP A 312 18.57 1.58 8.00
CA ASP A 312 19.94 1.18 8.39
C ASP A 312 20.95 1.05 7.22
N HIS A 313 21.35 2.17 6.67
CA HIS A 313 22.30 2.34 5.56
C HIS A 313 21.88 1.76 4.19
N ASN A 314 20.62 1.36 4.02
CA ASN A 314 20.14 0.77 2.76
C ASN A 314 19.31 1.73 1.91
N LEU A 315 18.56 2.62 2.54
CA LEU A 315 17.63 3.53 1.88
C LEU A 315 17.99 4.96 2.25
N TYR A 316 18.52 5.70 1.29
CA TYR A 316 18.93 7.10 1.46
C TYR A 316 17.93 8.02 0.79
N ASP A 317 17.80 9.24 1.33
CA ASP A 317 16.97 10.25 0.69
C ASP A 317 17.53 10.61 -0.68
N ILE A 318 16.72 10.43 -1.70
CA ILE A 318 17.14 10.62 -3.09
C ILE A 318 17.48 12.09 -3.39
N ASN A 319 16.72 13.04 -2.84
CA ASN A 319 16.96 14.47 -3.04
C ASN A 319 18.27 14.90 -2.37
N HIS A 320 18.48 14.48 -1.12
CA HIS A 320 19.71 14.80 -0.39
C HIS A 320 20.94 14.18 -1.05
N PHE A 321 20.82 12.99 -1.63
CA PHE A 321 21.90 12.36 -2.40
C PHE A 321 22.30 13.23 -3.61
N PHE A 322 21.34 13.58 -4.47
CA PHE A 322 21.66 14.39 -5.64
C PHE A 322 22.13 15.81 -5.27
N MET A 323 21.55 16.41 -4.24
CA MET A 323 22.01 17.70 -3.71
C MET A 323 23.47 17.65 -3.25
N THR A 324 23.92 16.52 -2.69
CA THR A 324 25.26 16.35 -2.13
C THR A 324 26.32 16.04 -3.19
N TYR A 325 25.98 15.20 -4.18
CA TYR A 325 26.98 14.63 -5.09
C TYR A 325 26.94 15.21 -6.51
N ALA A 326 25.82 15.79 -6.94
CA ALA A 326 25.71 16.41 -8.26
C ALA A 326 26.27 17.83 -8.23
N THR A 327 26.72 18.32 -9.39
CA THR A 327 26.94 19.75 -9.57
C THR A 327 25.61 20.51 -9.51
N GLU A 328 25.65 21.81 -9.26
CA GLU A 328 24.44 22.65 -9.21
C GLU A 328 23.59 22.53 -10.47
N ALA A 329 24.22 22.51 -11.65
CA ALA A 329 23.53 22.39 -12.94
C ALA A 329 22.85 21.01 -13.12
N GLU A 330 23.52 19.94 -12.74
CA GLU A 330 23.00 18.57 -12.75
C GLU A 330 21.84 18.42 -11.78
N TYR A 331 22.02 18.90 -10.54
CA TYR A 331 20.98 18.87 -9.52
C TYR A 331 19.74 19.65 -9.98
N ASN A 332 19.89 20.87 -10.46
CA ASN A 332 18.77 21.69 -10.91
C ASN A 332 18.01 21.04 -12.07
N SER A 333 18.71 20.40 -12.99
CA SER A 333 18.08 19.65 -14.10
C SER A 333 17.31 18.43 -13.61
N TRP A 334 17.90 17.64 -12.71
CA TRP A 334 17.27 16.48 -12.08
C TRP A 334 16.07 16.87 -11.23
N LYS A 335 16.21 17.93 -10.43
CA LYS A 335 15.19 18.42 -9.51
C LYS A 335 13.88 18.79 -10.20
N GLN A 336 13.93 19.31 -11.42
CA GLN A 336 12.73 19.62 -12.20
C GLN A 336 11.88 18.37 -12.51
N ALA A 337 12.49 17.22 -12.76
CA ALA A 337 11.77 15.97 -12.96
C ALA A 337 11.30 15.41 -11.62
N TYR A 338 12.10 15.54 -10.59
CA TYR A 338 11.78 15.11 -9.24
C TYR A 338 10.55 15.85 -8.69
N ASP A 339 10.48 17.17 -8.82
CA ASP A 339 9.35 17.98 -8.31
C ASP A 339 8.02 17.73 -9.05
N LYS A 340 8.09 17.19 -10.26
CA LYS A 340 6.88 16.71 -10.96
C LYS A 340 6.41 15.35 -10.45
N ALA A 341 7.34 14.51 -10.01
CA ALA A 341 7.05 13.17 -9.53
C ALA A 341 6.61 13.18 -8.07
N VAL A 342 7.36 13.82 -7.17
CA VAL A 342 6.99 13.95 -5.75
C VAL A 342 6.12 15.20 -5.59
N VAL A 343 4.82 15.00 -5.62
CA VAL A 343 3.82 16.08 -5.66
C VAL A 343 3.41 16.61 -4.29
N TYR A 344 3.69 15.86 -3.25
CA TYR A 344 3.46 16.28 -1.87
C TYR A 344 4.40 15.55 -0.91
N LYS A 345 4.80 16.20 0.18
CA LYS A 345 5.61 15.60 1.23
C LYS A 345 5.40 16.31 2.57
N ARG A 346 5.46 15.54 3.64
CA ARG A 346 5.51 16.02 5.03
C ARG A 346 6.85 15.60 5.62
N MET A 347 7.59 16.57 6.07
CA MET A 347 8.90 16.40 6.66
C MET A 347 8.76 15.90 8.11
N ALA A 348 9.75 15.12 8.55
CA ALA A 348 10.01 14.79 9.94
C ALA A 348 11.49 15.03 10.23
N THR A 349 11.84 15.21 11.49
CA THR A 349 13.23 15.39 11.92
C THR A 349 13.78 14.17 12.65
N ARG A 350 12.90 13.21 12.97
CA ARG A 350 13.23 12.01 13.70
C ARG A 350 12.37 10.85 13.24
N TRP A 351 12.95 9.68 13.07
CA TRP A 351 12.25 8.41 12.79
C TRP A 351 13.07 7.20 13.22
N ASP A 352 12.41 6.04 13.28
CA ASP A 352 13.09 4.77 13.50
C ASP A 352 13.77 4.29 12.21
N THR A 353 15.02 3.88 12.32
CA THR A 353 15.84 3.39 11.21
C THR A 353 16.07 1.89 11.25
N MET A 354 15.64 1.21 12.31
CA MET A 354 15.77 -0.24 12.46
C MET A 354 14.95 -0.84 13.60
N ASN A 355 13.80 -1.46 13.27
CA ASN A 355 13.02 -2.33 14.16
C ASN A 355 12.60 -1.70 15.50
N LEU A 356 12.12 -0.47 15.54
CA LEU A 356 11.61 0.24 16.71
C LEU A 356 12.62 0.43 17.87
N VAL A 357 13.91 0.35 17.59
CA VAL A 357 14.96 0.43 18.61
C VAL A 357 16.04 1.43 18.27
N ASN A 358 15.99 2.06 17.11
CA ASN A 358 17.04 2.93 16.64
C ASN A 358 16.52 4.25 16.07
N PHE A 359 15.78 4.98 16.90
CA PHE A 359 15.35 6.34 16.56
C PHE A 359 16.55 7.25 16.38
N ARG A 360 16.55 8.00 15.28
CA ARG A 360 17.61 8.94 14.91
C ARG A 360 17.02 10.29 14.64
N ASP A 361 17.72 11.30 15.13
CA ASP A 361 17.51 12.71 14.76
C ASP A 361 18.36 13.01 13.53
N PHE A 362 17.77 13.71 12.57
CA PHE A 362 18.42 14.13 11.34
C PHE A 362 18.37 15.66 11.21
N ASP A 363 19.38 16.21 10.58
CA ASP A 363 19.41 17.63 10.23
C ASP A 363 18.60 17.84 8.93
N VAL A 364 17.29 17.89 9.09
CA VAL A 364 16.31 17.94 8.00
C VAL A 364 15.85 19.36 7.78
N THR A 365 15.84 19.77 6.53
CA THR A 365 15.32 21.06 6.08
C THR A 365 14.38 20.84 4.89
N GLU A 366 13.55 21.84 4.57
CA GLU A 366 12.70 21.81 3.37
C GLU A 366 13.50 21.57 2.08
N GLU A 367 14.76 22.03 2.05
CA GLU A 367 15.61 21.91 0.89
C GLU A 367 16.19 20.51 0.71
N ASN A 368 16.71 19.90 1.79
CA ASN A 368 17.39 18.59 1.70
C ASN A 368 16.43 17.40 1.81
N PHE A 369 15.23 17.57 2.40
CA PHE A 369 14.26 16.51 2.53
C PHE A 369 13.58 16.20 1.20
N GLY A 370 13.75 14.97 0.73
CA GLY A 370 13.07 14.47 -0.46
C GLY A 370 11.72 13.80 -0.19
N GLY A 371 11.58 13.09 0.90
CA GLY A 371 10.38 12.29 1.19
C GLY A 371 10.28 11.00 0.38
N MET A 372 11.28 10.69 -0.44
CA MET A 372 11.41 9.42 -1.17
C MET A 372 12.85 8.91 -1.03
N SER A 373 12.99 7.64 -0.73
CA SER A 373 14.31 7.00 -0.63
C SER A 373 14.73 6.33 -1.94
N MET A 374 16.01 6.02 -2.04
CA MET A 374 16.57 5.12 -3.06
C MET A 374 17.70 4.28 -2.48
N PHE A 375 17.98 3.16 -3.11
CA PHE A 375 19.14 2.34 -2.81
C PHE A 375 20.41 2.94 -3.41
N ILE A 376 21.48 2.97 -2.60
CA ILE A 376 22.84 3.33 -3.05
C ILE A 376 23.72 2.10 -2.87
N PRO A 377 24.40 1.63 -3.92
CA PRO A 377 25.32 0.48 -3.83
C PRO A 377 26.48 0.74 -2.87
N GLN A 378 26.73 -0.22 -1.98
CA GLN A 378 27.76 -0.10 -0.94
C GLN A 378 28.67 -1.33 -0.89
N GLU A 379 29.86 -1.14 -0.37
CA GLU A 379 30.80 -2.24 -0.10
C GLU A 379 30.36 -3.11 1.10
N GLY A 380 30.83 -4.35 1.12
CA GLY A 380 30.74 -5.21 2.30
C GLY A 380 29.40 -5.90 2.49
N LEU A 381 28.72 -5.64 3.61
CA LEU A 381 27.51 -6.35 4.06
C LEU A 381 26.32 -6.27 3.10
N GLN A 382 26.35 -5.33 2.19
CA GLN A 382 25.31 -5.02 1.22
C GLN A 382 25.44 -5.78 -0.12
N ARG A 383 26.38 -6.70 -0.26
CA ARG A 383 26.62 -7.44 -1.53
C ARG A 383 25.36 -8.13 -2.06
N THR A 384 24.53 -8.69 -1.18
CA THR A 384 23.29 -9.34 -1.60
C THR A 384 22.32 -8.32 -2.19
N ASP A 385 22.22 -7.15 -1.59
CA ASP A 385 21.30 -6.10 -2.03
C ASP A 385 21.79 -5.46 -3.33
N ASN A 386 23.11 -5.25 -3.49
CA ASN A 386 23.72 -4.82 -4.75
C ASN A 386 23.43 -5.79 -5.92
N GLN A 387 23.17 -7.07 -5.65
CA GLN A 387 22.76 -8.03 -6.66
C GLN A 387 21.23 -8.09 -6.83
N THR A 388 20.49 -7.98 -5.75
CA THR A 388 19.02 -8.10 -5.80
C THR A 388 18.33 -6.89 -6.40
N ILE A 389 18.92 -5.68 -6.28
CA ILE A 389 18.41 -4.46 -6.93
C ILE A 389 18.30 -4.61 -8.45
N LYS A 390 19.14 -5.45 -9.06
CA LYS A 390 19.11 -5.76 -10.49
C LYS A 390 17.83 -6.47 -10.94
N LYS A 391 16.97 -6.88 -10.02
CA LYS A 391 15.64 -7.44 -10.30
C LYS A 391 14.56 -6.37 -10.37
N MET A 392 14.86 -5.12 -10.00
CA MET A 392 13.94 -4.00 -10.05
C MET A 392 14.05 -3.26 -11.38
N GLY A 393 12.92 -2.84 -11.92
CA GLY A 393 12.87 -2.07 -13.17
C GLY A 393 13.56 -0.71 -13.04
N TRP A 394 13.52 -0.10 -11.86
CA TRP A 394 14.24 1.14 -11.54
C TRP A 394 15.73 1.03 -11.86
N TYR A 395 16.39 -0.08 -11.51
CA TYR A 395 17.82 -0.30 -11.75
C TYR A 395 18.22 -0.02 -13.22
N TYR A 396 17.40 -0.47 -14.16
CA TYR A 396 17.64 -0.28 -15.59
C TYR A 396 17.17 1.09 -16.07
N ALA A 397 16.01 1.54 -15.62
CA ALA A 397 15.41 2.80 -16.05
C ALA A 397 16.19 4.02 -15.55
N ALA A 398 16.66 3.98 -14.30
CA ALA A 398 17.50 5.02 -13.71
C ALA A 398 18.98 4.89 -14.08
N GLY A 399 19.35 3.89 -14.90
CA GLY A 399 20.66 3.79 -15.50
C GLY A 399 21.77 3.24 -14.61
N TYR A 400 21.47 2.60 -13.48
CA TYR A 400 22.47 1.99 -12.61
C TYR A 400 23.36 1.00 -13.35
N ASN A 401 22.78 0.26 -14.33
CA ASN A 401 23.50 -0.66 -15.20
C ASN A 401 24.41 0.02 -16.25
N THR A 402 24.34 1.35 -16.42
CA THR A 402 25.14 2.13 -17.38
C THR A 402 26.29 2.88 -16.73
N ILE A 403 26.33 2.89 -15.43
CA ILE A 403 27.43 3.29 -14.57
C ILE A 403 27.97 2.05 -13.87
N LYS A 404 28.89 2.16 -12.95
CA LYS A 404 29.48 0.99 -12.28
C LYS A 404 28.64 0.40 -11.13
N TRP A 405 27.37 0.79 -11.00
CA TRP A 405 26.48 0.36 -9.91
C TRP A 405 25.78 -0.97 -10.16
#